data_e810d2e80c9bbdc4b31d87bc485ed539
#
_entry.id   e810d2e80c9bbdc4b31d87bc485ed539
#
_cell.length_a   1.000
_cell.length_b   1.000
_cell.length_c   1.000
_cell.angle_alpha   90.00
_cell.angle_beta   90.00
_cell.angle_gamma   90.00
#
_symmetry.space_group_name_H-M   'P 1'
#
loop_
_entity.id
_entity.type
_entity.pdbx_description
1 polymer ?
#
loop_
_entity_poly.entity_id
_entity_poly.type
_entity_poly.pdbx_seq_one_letter_code
_entity_poly.pdbx_strand_id
1 'polypeptide(L)'
;MRVRTASWYETRIKYQKTLEDGSEKIVNELYVVDALSCTEAETSIIEEMSCYISGDSAVTNAKKTNYGEIFFSDLDDDDKWYKAKLQFITIDEKSKKEKRSNVTYLVQAKSLARALRYVDEVMGKTLIDYDIVGLNETKIFDVFECHAPSSENKEEKDE
;
A
#
# COMPACT_ATOMS: atom_id res chain seq x y z
N MET A 1 9.92 -14.30 -14.09
CA MET A 1 8.73 -13.51 -13.67
C MET A 1 8.41 -13.86 -12.22
N ARG A 2 8.47 -12.88 -11.35
CA ARG A 2 8.09 -13.10 -9.95
C ARG A 2 6.58 -13.06 -9.81
N VAL A 3 5.99 -14.14 -9.33
CA VAL A 3 4.55 -14.18 -9.03
C VAL A 3 4.36 -13.78 -7.58
N ARG A 4 3.61 -12.73 -7.33
CA ARG A 4 3.25 -12.34 -5.98
C ARG A 4 2.13 -13.26 -5.50
N THR A 5 2.40 -14.02 -4.47
CA THR A 5 1.41 -14.91 -3.85
C THR A 5 0.62 -14.21 -2.75
N ALA A 6 1.23 -13.24 -2.09
CA ALA A 6 0.57 -12.44 -1.05
C ALA A 6 -0.29 -11.34 -1.66
N SER A 7 -1.40 -11.06 -1.02
CA SER A 7 -2.31 -9.95 -1.37
C SER A 7 -2.20 -8.84 -0.35
N TRP A 8 -2.65 -7.63 -0.73
CA TRP A 8 -2.69 -6.49 0.19
C TRP A 8 -4.01 -6.48 0.95
N TYR A 9 -3.91 -6.33 2.28
CA TYR A 9 -5.05 -6.27 3.19
C TYR A 9 -5.09 -4.94 3.90
N GLU A 10 -6.27 -4.33 3.98
CA GLU A 10 -6.53 -3.20 4.87
C GLU A 10 -6.88 -3.75 6.25
N THR A 11 -6.16 -3.27 7.28
CA THR A 11 -6.39 -3.67 8.67
C THR A 11 -6.64 -2.45 9.53
N ARG A 12 -7.60 -2.56 10.45
CA ARG A 12 -7.84 -1.53 11.46
C ARG A 12 -7.50 -2.10 12.83
N ILE A 13 -6.63 -1.40 13.52
CA ILE A 13 -6.21 -1.77 14.86
C ILE A 13 -6.66 -0.70 15.85
N LYS A 14 -7.32 -1.14 16.90
CA LYS A 14 -7.81 -0.29 17.98
C LYS A 14 -6.94 -0.49 19.21
N TYR A 15 -6.43 0.60 19.77
CA TYR A 15 -5.59 0.57 20.95
C TYR A 15 -5.62 1.91 21.69
N GLN A 16 -5.10 1.92 22.90
CA GLN A 16 -4.99 3.14 23.70
C GLN A 16 -3.65 3.81 23.44
N LYS A 17 -3.70 5.04 22.95
CA LYS A 17 -2.52 5.83 22.60
C LYS A 17 -2.31 6.92 23.63
N THR A 18 -1.08 7.06 24.11
CA THR A 18 -0.68 8.17 24.97
C THR A 18 -0.32 9.37 24.11
N LEU A 19 -1.00 10.49 24.35
CA LEU A 19 -0.77 11.74 23.65
C LEU A 19 0.40 12.52 24.28
N GLU A 20 0.85 13.57 23.59
CA GLU A 20 1.99 14.40 24.03
C GLU A 20 1.74 15.06 25.40
N ASP A 21 0.48 15.37 25.73
CA ASP A 21 0.08 15.97 27.00
C ASP A 21 -0.03 14.93 28.15
N GLY A 22 0.28 13.66 27.89
CA GLY A 22 0.17 12.57 28.85
C GLY A 22 -1.22 11.95 28.98
N SER A 23 -2.21 12.50 28.29
CA SER A 23 -3.56 11.90 28.26
C SER A 23 -3.59 10.66 27.37
N GLU A 24 -4.55 9.78 27.64
CA GLU A 24 -4.72 8.55 26.88
C GLU A 24 -6.01 8.64 26.04
N LYS A 25 -5.92 8.18 24.81
CA LYS A 25 -7.04 8.18 23.87
C LYS A 25 -7.10 6.83 23.16
N ILE A 26 -8.32 6.31 23.02
CA ILE A 26 -8.56 5.13 22.19
C ILE A 26 -8.58 5.59 20.72
N VAL A 27 -7.73 4.97 19.92
CA VAL A 27 -7.60 5.26 18.49
C VAL A 27 -7.88 3.98 17.68
N ASN A 28 -8.36 4.18 16.46
CA ASN A 28 -8.59 3.10 15.51
C ASN A 28 -7.86 3.47 14.21
N GLU A 29 -6.69 2.90 14.02
CA GLU A 29 -5.78 3.28 12.93
C GLU A 29 -5.81 2.27 11.81
N LEU A 30 -5.73 2.77 10.58
CA LEU A 30 -5.77 1.97 9.36
C LEU A 30 -4.36 1.72 8.84
N TYR A 31 -4.03 0.46 8.63
CA TYR A 31 -2.76 0.02 8.05
C TYR A 31 -3.00 -0.95 6.91
N VAL A 32 -2.06 -1.00 5.98
CA VAL A 32 -2.07 -1.97 4.89
C VAL A 32 -0.90 -2.92 5.08
N VAL A 33 -1.18 -4.21 5.02
CA VAL A 33 -0.16 -5.27 5.12
C VAL A 33 -0.35 -6.26 3.98
N ASP A 34 0.73 -6.89 3.54
CA ASP A 34 0.64 -8.01 2.62
C ASP A 34 0.53 -9.32 3.41
N ALA A 35 -0.38 -10.18 2.99
CA ALA A 35 -0.64 -11.44 3.68
C ALA A 35 -1.24 -12.47 2.72
N LEU A 36 -1.19 -13.73 3.14
CA LEU A 36 -1.79 -14.84 2.39
C LEU A 36 -3.25 -15.07 2.78
N SER A 37 -3.66 -14.55 3.93
CA SER A 37 -5.03 -14.69 4.45
C SER A 37 -5.37 -13.54 5.40
N CYS A 38 -6.66 -13.38 5.71
CA CYS A 38 -7.10 -12.40 6.70
C CYS A 38 -6.50 -12.67 8.09
N THR A 39 -6.40 -13.93 8.49
CA THR A 39 -5.81 -14.33 9.78
C THR A 39 -4.35 -13.92 9.85
N GLU A 40 -3.60 -14.15 8.78
CA GLU A 40 -2.20 -13.72 8.71
C GLU A 40 -2.07 -12.20 8.73
N ALA A 41 -2.97 -11.48 8.07
CA ALA A 41 -3.00 -10.02 8.08
C ALA A 41 -3.21 -9.49 9.50
N GLU A 42 -4.13 -10.08 10.27
CA GLU A 42 -4.35 -9.71 11.67
C GLU A 42 -3.12 -9.96 12.54
N THR A 43 -2.49 -11.12 12.38
CA THR A 43 -1.26 -11.47 13.10
C THR A 43 -0.13 -10.50 12.74
N SER A 44 0.04 -10.22 11.46
CA SER A 44 1.11 -9.34 10.98
C SER A 44 0.99 -7.93 11.53
N ILE A 45 -0.22 -7.34 11.54
CA ILE A 45 -0.40 -5.98 12.06
C ILE A 45 -0.16 -5.92 13.57
N ILE A 46 -0.55 -6.94 14.32
CA ILE A 46 -0.29 -7.01 15.75
C ILE A 46 1.22 -7.06 16.01
N GLU A 47 1.96 -7.86 15.27
CA GLU A 47 3.42 -7.97 15.38
C GLU A 47 4.11 -6.66 15.02
N GLU A 48 3.72 -6.03 13.89
CA GLU A 48 4.33 -4.77 13.44
C GLU A 48 4.08 -3.63 14.43
N MET A 49 2.93 -3.61 15.08
CA MET A 49 2.56 -2.56 16.02
C MET A 49 2.98 -2.86 17.47
N SER A 50 3.52 -4.03 17.74
CA SER A 50 3.86 -4.46 19.11
C SER A 50 4.85 -3.54 19.81
N CYS A 51 5.77 -2.93 19.08
CA CYS A 51 6.76 -2.01 19.64
C CYS A 51 6.18 -0.61 19.95
N TYR A 52 5.03 -0.27 19.43
CA TYR A 52 4.38 1.03 19.62
C TYR A 52 3.21 0.99 20.61
N ILE A 53 2.71 -0.18 20.92
CA ILE A 53 1.54 -0.38 21.77
C ILE A 53 1.97 -1.01 23.07
N SER A 54 1.68 -0.36 24.21
CA SER A 54 2.04 -0.83 25.55
C SER A 54 0.89 -1.49 26.29
N GLY A 55 -0.29 -1.54 25.74
CA GLY A 55 -1.47 -2.12 26.37
C GLY A 55 -2.18 -3.10 25.43
N ASP A 56 -3.44 -3.32 25.71
CA ASP A 56 -4.28 -4.17 24.89
C ASP A 56 -4.57 -3.54 23.55
N SER A 57 -4.60 -4.36 22.51
CA SER A 57 -5.00 -3.96 21.18
C SER A 57 -5.94 -4.99 20.57
N ALA A 58 -6.78 -4.54 19.65
CA ALA A 58 -7.69 -5.41 18.93
C ALA A 58 -7.75 -5.02 17.46
N VAL A 59 -7.67 -6.01 16.59
CA VAL A 59 -7.93 -5.81 15.17
C VAL A 59 -9.43 -5.81 14.95
N THR A 60 -9.98 -4.67 14.54
CA THR A 60 -11.43 -4.49 14.37
C THR A 60 -11.91 -4.81 12.96
N ASN A 61 -11.00 -4.81 11.99
CA ASN A 61 -11.31 -5.15 10.61
C ASN A 61 -10.04 -5.60 9.88
N ALA A 62 -10.17 -6.61 9.02
CA ALA A 62 -9.13 -7.01 8.08
C ALA A 62 -9.82 -7.46 6.81
N LYS A 63 -9.54 -6.79 5.69
CA LYS A 63 -10.17 -7.12 4.42
C LYS A 63 -9.17 -7.06 3.27
N LYS A 64 -9.31 -7.98 2.33
CA LYS A 64 -8.52 -8.00 1.12
C LYS A 64 -8.84 -6.80 0.24
N THR A 65 -7.82 -6.19 -0.33
CA THR A 65 -7.95 -5.06 -1.25
C THR A 65 -7.64 -5.50 -2.68
N ASN A 66 -7.90 -4.60 -3.61
CA ASN A 66 -7.57 -4.79 -5.01
C ASN A 66 -6.38 -3.92 -5.47
N TYR A 67 -5.53 -3.49 -4.56
CA TYR A 67 -4.36 -2.68 -4.92
C TYR A 67 -3.43 -3.49 -5.83
N GLY A 68 -3.16 -2.95 -7.03
CA GLY A 68 -2.26 -3.59 -8.00
C GLY A 68 -0.80 -3.39 -7.64
N GLU A 69 -0.43 -2.15 -7.32
CA GLU A 69 0.92 -1.78 -6.93
C GLU A 69 0.90 -0.77 -5.79
N ILE A 70 1.95 -0.79 -5.00
CA ILE A 70 2.18 0.21 -3.96
C ILE A 70 3.56 0.81 -4.19
N PHE A 71 3.60 2.13 -4.32
CA PHE A 71 4.83 2.88 -4.54
C PHE A 71 5.29 3.53 -3.26
N PHE A 72 6.40 3.05 -2.73
CA PHE A 72 7.04 3.58 -1.53
C PHE A 72 7.98 4.72 -1.91
N SER A 73 8.05 5.73 -1.07
CA SER A 73 9.00 6.83 -1.23
C SER A 73 10.20 6.66 -0.30
N ASP A 74 11.36 7.07 -0.77
CA ASP A 74 12.58 7.10 0.04
C ASP A 74 12.74 8.39 0.84
N LEU A 75 11.86 9.37 0.64
CA LEU A 75 11.92 10.66 1.30
C LEU A 75 11.08 10.67 2.58
N ASP A 76 11.67 11.12 3.68
CA ASP A 76 11.01 11.17 4.99
C ASP A 76 9.80 12.12 5.01
N ASP A 77 9.79 13.15 4.16
CA ASP A 77 8.69 14.10 4.04
C ASP A 77 7.45 13.48 3.41
N ASP A 78 7.59 12.38 2.67
CA ASP A 78 6.48 11.70 2.03
C ASP A 78 5.80 10.77 3.05
N ASP A 79 4.92 11.34 3.85
CA ASP A 79 4.30 10.70 5.02
C ASP A 79 2.83 10.36 4.85
N LYS A 80 2.28 10.61 3.67
CA LYS A 80 0.86 10.36 3.37
C LYS A 80 0.71 9.31 2.29
N TRP A 81 -0.44 8.65 2.28
CA TRP A 81 -0.77 7.64 1.30
C TRP A 81 -1.94 8.09 0.45
N TYR A 82 -1.76 8.03 -0.86
CA TYR A 82 -2.75 8.43 -1.86
C TYR A 82 -3.20 7.22 -2.66
N LYS A 83 -4.51 7.15 -2.91
CA LYS A 83 -5.10 6.12 -3.77
C LYS A 83 -5.23 6.70 -5.17
N ALA A 84 -4.51 6.13 -6.12
CA ALA A 84 -4.57 6.50 -7.52
C ALA A 84 -5.40 5.49 -8.29
N LYS A 85 -6.45 5.98 -8.94
CA LYS A 85 -7.27 5.18 -9.85
C LYS A 85 -6.85 5.48 -11.28
N LEU A 86 -6.39 4.45 -11.97
CA LEU A 86 -5.95 4.55 -13.35
C LEU A 86 -6.81 3.68 -14.24
N GLN A 87 -6.90 4.06 -15.50
CA GLN A 87 -7.44 3.21 -16.54
C GLN A 87 -6.35 2.92 -17.55
N PHE A 88 -6.05 1.64 -17.74
CA PHE A 88 -5.15 1.20 -18.80
C PHE A 88 -5.94 1.10 -20.10
N ILE A 89 -5.38 1.66 -21.16
CA ILE A 89 -6.03 1.76 -22.45
C ILE A 89 -5.35 0.77 -23.39
N THR A 90 -6.11 -0.17 -23.91
CA THR A 90 -5.65 -1.13 -24.90
C THR A 90 -6.57 -1.09 -26.12
N ILE A 91 -6.02 -1.44 -27.28
CA ILE A 91 -6.78 -1.52 -28.51
C ILE A 91 -6.87 -2.99 -28.92
N ASP A 92 -8.09 -3.48 -29.08
CA ASP A 92 -8.34 -4.83 -29.59
C ASP A 92 -8.00 -4.84 -31.09
N GLU A 93 -7.01 -5.62 -31.48
CA GLU A 93 -6.57 -5.71 -32.88
C GLU A 93 -7.65 -6.25 -33.83
N LYS A 94 -8.57 -7.08 -33.34
CA LYS A 94 -9.63 -7.69 -34.15
C LYS A 94 -10.79 -6.72 -34.40
N SER A 95 -11.28 -6.08 -33.32
CA SER A 95 -12.44 -5.17 -33.40
C SER A 95 -12.06 -3.71 -33.57
N LYS A 96 -10.77 -3.37 -33.39
CA LYS A 96 -10.23 -2.00 -33.36
C LYS A 96 -10.91 -1.10 -32.32
N LYS A 97 -11.55 -1.70 -31.32
CA LYS A 97 -12.20 -0.98 -30.24
C LYS A 97 -11.22 -0.75 -29.09
N GLU A 98 -11.33 0.41 -28.51
CA GLU A 98 -10.61 0.77 -27.30
C GLU A 98 -11.19 0.03 -26.09
N LYS A 99 -10.31 -0.61 -25.31
CA LYS A 99 -10.69 -1.29 -24.06
C LYS A 99 -9.97 -0.60 -22.89
N ARG A 100 -10.71 -0.31 -21.85
CA ARG A 100 -10.19 0.32 -20.63
C ARG A 100 -10.29 -0.64 -19.45
N SER A 101 -9.19 -0.80 -18.72
CA SER A 101 -9.12 -1.65 -17.54
C SER A 101 -8.79 -0.80 -16.31
N ASN A 102 -9.62 -0.91 -15.27
CA ASN A 102 -9.44 -0.15 -14.04
C ASN A 102 -8.38 -0.81 -13.15
N VAL A 103 -7.45 -0.02 -12.67
CA VAL A 103 -6.47 -0.44 -11.65
C VAL A 103 -6.39 0.61 -10.55
N THR A 104 -6.04 0.16 -9.35
CA THR A 104 -5.88 1.02 -8.19
C THR A 104 -4.49 0.83 -7.64
N TYR A 105 -3.76 1.93 -7.48
CA TYR A 105 -2.43 1.95 -6.89
C TYR A 105 -2.42 2.78 -5.62
N LEU A 106 -1.53 2.45 -4.68
CA LEU A 106 -1.20 3.32 -3.56
C LEU A 106 0.14 4.00 -3.81
N VAL A 107 0.21 5.28 -3.48
CA VAL A 107 1.41 6.09 -3.68
C VAL A 107 1.71 6.83 -2.38
N GLN A 108 2.92 6.68 -1.89
CA GLN A 108 3.41 7.44 -0.74
C GLN A 108 3.94 8.79 -1.21
N ALA A 109 3.38 9.87 -0.70
CA ALA A 109 3.76 11.22 -1.11
C ALA A 109 3.46 12.24 -0.01
N LYS A 110 4.07 13.40 -0.11
CA LYS A 110 3.88 14.52 0.80
C LYS A 110 2.58 15.28 0.51
N SER A 111 2.20 15.36 -0.75
CA SER A 111 1.05 16.13 -1.22
C SER A 111 0.39 15.47 -2.41
N LEU A 112 -0.82 15.91 -2.72
CA LEU A 112 -1.55 15.43 -3.88
C LEU A 112 -0.79 15.68 -5.19
N ALA A 113 -0.19 16.86 -5.33
CA ALA A 113 0.59 17.21 -6.51
C ALA A 113 1.82 16.31 -6.68
N ARG A 114 2.49 15.99 -5.58
CA ARG A 114 3.65 15.10 -5.60
C ARG A 114 3.23 13.66 -5.92
N ALA A 115 2.09 13.20 -5.37
CA ALA A 115 1.56 11.89 -5.70
C ALA A 115 1.26 11.75 -7.20
N LEU A 116 0.65 12.76 -7.80
CA LEU A 116 0.41 12.79 -9.25
C LEU A 116 1.72 12.71 -10.04
N ARG A 117 2.73 13.47 -9.64
CA ARG A 117 4.04 13.45 -10.29
C ARG A 117 4.68 12.07 -10.21
N TYR A 118 4.64 11.42 -9.05
CA TYR A 118 5.21 10.08 -8.87
C TYR A 118 4.53 9.04 -9.73
N VAL A 119 3.19 9.10 -9.83
CA VAL A 119 2.45 8.18 -10.70
C VAL A 119 2.86 8.38 -12.16
N ASP A 120 2.95 9.63 -12.62
CA ASP A 120 3.37 9.93 -14.00
C ASP A 120 4.81 9.49 -14.27
N GLU A 121 5.72 9.65 -13.31
CA GLU A 121 7.10 9.21 -13.45
C GLU A 121 7.20 7.68 -13.59
N VAL A 122 6.47 6.94 -12.75
CA VAL A 122 6.47 5.48 -12.79
C VAL A 122 5.81 4.97 -14.05
N MET A 123 4.65 5.49 -14.39
CA MET A 123 3.90 5.05 -15.57
C MET A 123 4.54 5.50 -16.87
N GLY A 124 5.23 6.63 -16.86
CA GLY A 124 5.96 7.13 -18.03
C GLY A 124 7.13 6.24 -18.47
N LYS A 125 7.62 5.38 -17.58
CA LYS A 125 8.67 4.39 -17.88
C LYS A 125 8.09 3.11 -18.49
N THR A 126 6.78 2.97 -18.50
CA THR A 126 6.10 1.82 -19.11
C THR A 126 5.66 2.16 -20.52
N LEU A 127 5.34 1.13 -21.31
CA LEU A 127 4.77 1.29 -22.64
C LEU A 127 3.24 1.25 -22.63
N ILE A 128 2.64 1.33 -21.46
CA ILE A 128 1.19 1.25 -21.27
C ILE A 128 0.58 2.63 -21.42
N ASP A 129 -0.42 2.75 -22.26
CA ASP A 129 -1.27 3.95 -22.31
C ASP A 129 -2.21 3.95 -21.11
N TYR A 130 -2.31 5.08 -20.42
CA TYR A 130 -3.10 5.19 -19.20
C TYR A 130 -3.72 6.57 -19.03
N ASP A 131 -4.84 6.61 -18.33
CA ASP A 131 -5.45 7.84 -17.82
C ASP A 131 -5.52 7.76 -16.29
N ILE A 132 -5.22 8.85 -15.61
CA ILE A 132 -5.43 8.98 -14.17
C ILE A 132 -6.82 9.55 -13.98
N VAL A 133 -7.75 8.73 -13.50
CA VAL A 133 -9.17 9.12 -13.36
C VAL A 133 -9.53 9.56 -11.95
N GLY A 134 -8.67 9.33 -10.99
CA GLY A 134 -8.88 9.77 -9.62
C GLY A 134 -7.60 9.69 -8.80
N LEU A 135 -7.46 10.63 -7.86
CA LEU A 135 -6.35 10.64 -6.93
C LEU A 135 -6.85 11.22 -5.61
N ASN A 136 -6.88 10.40 -4.56
CA ASN A 136 -7.45 10.76 -3.28
C ASN A 136 -6.49 10.45 -2.14
N GLU A 137 -6.42 11.37 -1.17
CA GLU A 137 -5.74 11.09 0.08
C GLU A 137 -6.50 10.03 0.88
N THR A 138 -5.79 9.11 1.48
CA THR A 138 -6.36 8.06 2.32
C THR A 138 -6.06 8.32 3.78
N LYS A 139 -6.73 7.57 4.67
CA LYS A 139 -6.47 7.58 6.10
C LYS A 139 -5.46 6.52 6.52
N ILE A 140 -4.77 5.91 5.58
CA ILE A 140 -3.76 4.89 5.85
C ILE A 140 -2.57 5.54 6.57
N PHE A 141 -2.23 5.01 7.75
CA PHE A 141 -1.09 5.47 8.53
C PHE A 141 0.22 4.97 7.95
N ASP A 142 0.26 3.69 7.58
CA ASP A 142 1.46 3.10 7.00
C ASP A 142 1.13 1.81 6.25
N VAL A 143 2.09 1.34 5.49
CA VAL A 143 2.03 0.09 4.73
C VAL A 143 3.22 -0.76 5.13
N PHE A 144 2.97 -1.98 5.57
CA PHE A 144 4.00 -2.93 5.98
C PHE A 144 4.10 -4.06 4.96
N GLU A 145 5.27 -4.20 4.35
CA GLU A 145 5.55 -5.27 3.41
C GLU A 145 6.24 -6.42 4.13
N CYS A 146 5.44 -7.40 4.61
CA CYS A 146 5.89 -8.55 5.38
C CYS A 146 6.40 -9.69 4.49
N HIS A 147 5.92 -9.77 3.26
CA HIS A 147 6.32 -10.75 2.26
C HIS A 147 7.06 -10.06 1.10
N ALA A 148 8.01 -9.19 1.44
CA ALA A 148 8.84 -8.56 0.44
C ALA A 148 9.49 -9.64 -0.44
N PRO A 149 9.53 -9.48 -1.78
CA PRO A 149 10.34 -10.35 -2.60
C PRO A 149 11.76 -10.26 -2.07
N SER A 150 12.23 -11.34 -1.46
CA SER A 150 13.55 -11.38 -0.88
C SER A 150 14.57 -10.96 -1.93
N SER A 151 15.37 -9.97 -1.61
CA SER A 151 16.61 -9.69 -2.32
C SER A 151 17.62 -10.82 -2.06
N GLU A 152 17.11 -12.01 -1.78
CA GLU A 152 17.91 -13.19 -1.54
C GLU A 152 18.68 -13.53 -2.78
N ASN A 153 19.94 -13.70 -2.59
CA ASN A 153 20.95 -14.26 -3.47
C ASN A 153 21.84 -13.28 -4.22
N LYS A 154 22.32 -12.25 -3.53
CA LYS A 154 23.54 -11.61 -4.02
C LYS A 154 24.75 -11.71 -3.10
N GLU A 155 24.59 -12.36 -1.95
CA GLU A 155 25.71 -12.46 -0.99
C GLU A 155 26.33 -13.86 -0.84
N GLU A 156 25.85 -14.84 -1.57
CA GLU A 156 26.43 -16.20 -1.47
C GLU A 156 27.34 -16.59 -2.65
N LYS A 157 27.86 -15.64 -3.39
CA LYS A 157 28.78 -15.97 -4.49
C LYS A 157 30.15 -15.34 -4.43
N ASP A 158 30.56 -14.86 -3.27
CA ASP A 158 31.94 -14.43 -3.07
C ASP A 158 32.69 -15.37 -2.11
N GLU A 159 32.72 -16.63 -2.46
CA GLU A 159 33.78 -17.52 -2.01
C GLU A 159 34.52 -18.09 -3.21
#